data_1a45c316eb7a2240f3d8247dc7aac6af
#
_entry.id   1a45c316eb7a2240f3d8247dc7aac6af
#
_cell.length_a   1.000
_cell.length_b   1.000
_cell.length_c   1.000
_cell.angle_alpha   90.00
_cell.angle_beta   90.00
_cell.angle_gamma   90.00
#
_symmetry.space_group_name_H-M   'P 1'
#
loop_
_entity.id
_entity.type
_entity.pdbx_description
1 polymer ?
#
loop_
_entity_poly.entity_id
_entity_poly.type
_entity_poly.pdbx_seq_one_letter_code
_entity_poly.pdbx_strand_id
1 'polypeptide(L)' 'MIRILHVIGSMGSGGAEAIIMNIYRQIDRSKIQFDFVVHTKKKAFYDDEIRALGGKI' A
#
# COMPACT_ATOMS: atom_id res chain seq x y z
N MET A 1 -11.44 12.33 5.62
CA MET A 1 -10.44 11.51 4.88
C MET A 1 -11.08 10.21 4.41
N ILE A 2 -10.82 9.83 3.17
CA ILE A 2 -11.26 8.55 2.62
C ILE A 2 -10.12 7.55 2.77
N ARG A 3 -10.41 6.36 3.30
CA ARG A 3 -9.43 5.27 3.35
C ARG A 3 -9.89 4.15 2.43
N ILE A 4 -9.02 3.71 1.53
CA ILE A 4 -9.29 2.64 0.58
C ILE A 4 -8.52 1.40 1.01
N LEU A 5 -9.24 0.30 1.22
CA LEU A 5 -8.63 -0.97 1.62
C LEU A 5 -8.32 -1.80 0.38
N HIS A 6 -7.07 -2.18 0.24
CA HIS A 6 -6.61 -3.13 -0.78
C HIS A 6 -6.40 -4.50 -0.15
N VAL A 7 -7.00 -5.52 -0.74
CA VAL A 7 -6.84 -6.91 -0.29
C VAL A 7 -5.98 -7.63 -1.34
N ILE A 8 -4.74 -7.95 -0.98
CA ILE A 8 -3.76 -8.54 -1.90
C ILE A 8 -2.95 -9.60 -1.19
N GLY A 9 -2.22 -10.42 -1.93
CA GLY A 9 -1.37 -11.47 -1.36
C GLY A 9 -0.23 -10.93 -0.53
N SER A 10 0.52 -9.99 -1.07
CA SER A 10 1.59 -9.26 -0.37
C SER A 10 1.94 -8.01 -1.17
N MET A 11 2.61 -7.07 -0.53
CA MET A 11 3.16 -5.88 -1.22
C MET A 11 4.61 -6.12 -1.65
N GLY A 12 4.79 -7.15 -2.48
CA GLY A 12 6.06 -7.44 -3.11
C GLY A 12 6.29 -6.61 -4.37
N SER A 13 7.34 -6.95 -5.13
CA SER A 13 7.75 -6.19 -6.31
C SER A 13 7.05 -6.62 -7.60
N GLY A 14 5.89 -7.26 -7.53
CA GLY A 14 5.12 -7.67 -8.69
C GLY A 14 4.49 -6.50 -9.43
N GLY A 15 3.98 -6.75 -10.65
CA GLY A 15 3.41 -5.71 -11.50
C GLY A 15 2.20 -5.01 -10.91
N ALA A 16 1.26 -5.76 -10.31
CA ALA A 16 0.07 -5.17 -9.71
C ALA A 16 0.42 -4.28 -8.52
N GLU A 17 1.35 -4.71 -7.68
CA GLU A 17 1.82 -3.94 -6.52
C GLU A 17 2.52 -2.67 -6.97
N ALA A 18 3.31 -2.73 -8.03
CA ALA A 18 4.00 -1.56 -8.58
C ALA A 18 3.00 -0.50 -9.09
N ILE A 19 1.93 -0.92 -9.75
CA ILE A 19 0.88 -0.01 -10.21
C ILE A 19 0.20 0.68 -9.03
N ILE A 20 -0.16 -0.08 -8.00
CA ILE A 20 -0.78 0.46 -6.80
C ILE A 20 0.14 1.49 -6.13
N MET A 21 1.42 1.18 -6.02
CA MET A 21 2.39 2.08 -5.39
C MET A 21 2.61 3.35 -6.20
N ASN A 22 2.61 3.27 -7.55
CA ASN A 22 2.71 4.47 -8.38
C ASN A 22 1.54 5.43 -8.14
N ILE A 23 0.32 4.89 -8.01
CA ILE A 23 -0.86 5.69 -7.71
C ILE A 23 -0.75 6.27 -6.29
N TYR A 24 -0.36 5.44 -5.32
CA TYR A 24 -0.28 5.83 -3.92
C TYR A 24 0.71 6.97 -3.68
N ARG A 25 1.84 6.96 -4.39
CA ARG A 25 2.85 8.02 -4.28
C ARG A 25 2.35 9.37 -4.80
N GLN A 26 1.41 9.36 -5.75
CA GLN A 26 0.97 10.56 -6.47
C GLN A 26 -0.31 11.18 -5.89
N ILE A 27 -1.12 10.45 -5.14
CA ILE A 27 -2.35 10.99 -4.57
C ILE A 27 -2.08 11.94 -3.42
N ASP A 28 -3.05 12.79 -3.11
CA ASP A 28 -3.01 13.63 -1.93
C ASP A 28 -3.38 12.80 -0.70
N ARG A 29 -2.39 12.33 0.03
CA ARG A 29 -2.58 11.44 1.18
C ARG A 29 -3.19 12.13 2.39
N SER A 30 -3.36 13.43 2.35
CA SER A 30 -4.14 14.15 3.37
C SER A 30 -5.65 13.98 3.17
N LYS A 31 -6.08 13.61 1.97
CA LYS A 31 -7.49 13.43 1.60
C LYS A 31 -7.85 11.97 1.40
N ILE A 32 -6.94 11.19 0.83
CA ILE A 32 -7.15 9.77 0.53
C ILE A 32 -5.95 8.99 1.08
N GLN A 33 -6.23 7.94 1.85
CA GLN A 33 -5.19 7.07 2.39
C GLN A 33 -5.48 5.63 1.99
N PHE A 34 -4.42 4.84 1.81
CA PHE A 34 -4.54 3.41 1.48
C PHE A 34 -4.21 2.57 2.70
N ASP A 35 -5.01 1.53 2.91
CA ASP A 35 -4.72 0.47 3.86
C ASP A 35 -4.63 -0.84 3.10
N PHE A 36 -3.91 -1.81 3.62
CA PHE A 36 -3.61 -3.05 2.91
C PHE A 36 -3.86 -4.25 3.83
N VAL A 37 -4.57 -5.24 3.30
CA VAL A 37 -4.68 -6.57 3.92
C VAL A 37 -3.87 -7.54 3.09
N VAL A 38 -2.89 -8.17 3.70
CA VAL A 38 -2.00 -9.12 3.03
C VAL A 38 -2.13 -10.50 3.66
N HIS A 39 -1.81 -11.54 2.89
CA HIS A 39 -1.95 -12.92 3.34
C HIS A 39 -0.66 -13.51 3.90
N THR A 40 0.39 -12.72 4.04
CA THR A 40 1.68 -13.17 4.57
C THR A 40 2.09 -12.32 5.76
N LYS A 41 2.78 -12.95 6.71
CA LYS A 41 3.39 -12.25 7.84
C LYS A 41 4.81 -11.79 7.52
N LYS A 42 5.38 -12.22 6.40
CA LYS A 42 6.72 -11.82 5.99
C LYS A 42 6.70 -10.38 5.50
N LYS A 43 7.76 -9.65 5.84
CA LYS A 43 7.95 -8.30 5.32
C LYS A 43 8.09 -8.34 3.80
N ALA A 44 7.33 -7.52 3.10
CA ALA A 44 7.36 -7.41 1.66
C ALA A 44 8.15 -6.18 1.22
N PHE A 45 8.42 -6.10 -0.08
CA PHE A 45 9.28 -5.07 -0.66
C PHE A 45 8.81 -3.64 -0.33
N TYR A 46 7.50 -3.40 -0.38
CA TYR A 46 6.94 -2.05 -0.21
C TYR A 46 6.47 -1.73 1.21
N ASP A 47 6.60 -2.63 2.16
CA ASP A 47 5.97 -2.46 3.48
C ASP A 47 6.47 -1.21 4.20
N ASP A 48 7.78 -0.97 4.19
CA ASP A 48 8.35 0.21 4.86
C ASP A 48 7.89 1.51 4.20
N GLU A 49 7.84 1.53 2.87
CA GLU A 49 7.37 2.70 2.14
C GLU A 49 5.91 3.00 2.45
N ILE A 50 5.05 1.98 2.47
CA ILE A 50 3.64 2.15 2.80
C ILE A 50 3.48 2.77 4.18
N ARG A 51 4.20 2.28 5.17
CA ARG A 51 4.14 2.82 6.53
C ARG A 51 4.66 4.25 6.58
N ALA A 52 5.73 4.55 5.86
CA ALA A 52 6.28 5.90 5.79
C ALA A 52 5.31 6.89 5.16
N LEU A 53 4.45 6.43 4.23
CA LEU A 53 3.42 7.25 3.59
C LEU A 53 2.13 7.36 4.42
N GLY A 54 2.06 6.69 5.55
CA GLY A 54 0.92 6.75 6.46
C GLY A 54 -0.11 5.63 6.30
N GLY A 55 0.13 4.67 5.40
CA GLY A 55 -0.75 3.52 5.21
C GLY A 55 -0.60 2.49 6.32
N LYS A 56 -1.59 1.60 6.43
CA LYS A 56 -1.59 0.48 7.36
C LYS A 56 -1.58 -0.84 6.59
N ILE A 57 -0.94 -1.83 7.17
CA ILE A 57 -0.85 -3.18 6.58
C ILE A 57 -1.46 -4.20 7.55
#